data_f17b2ab42bcdf615f5780b0e2df6b246
#
_entry.id   f17b2ab42bcdf615f5780b0e2df6b246
#
_cell.length_a   1.000
_cell.length_b   1.000
_cell.length_c   1.000
_cell.angle_alpha   90.00
_cell.angle_beta   90.00
_cell.angle_gamma   90.00
#
_symmetry.space_group_name_H-M   'P 1'
#
loop_
_entity.id
_entity.type
_entity.pdbx_description
1 polymer ?
#
loop_
_entity_poly.entity_id
_entity_poly.type
_entity_poly.pdbx_seq_one_letter_code
_entity_poly.pdbx_strand_id
1 'polypeptide(L)'
;MKKSILYITVLAIFSCNKDKNEADAFGNFEATEITISSEANGKIEFLKLEEGDLLQENALVGQIDTTQLYLNKQQLLASKNTIYSKSTNVLSQRNVLNEQLKTTLIEQKRIQNMFAESAATKRQVDEVNGKVSVLKQQMQSVETQNAPIINEVKSIDVQIEKINDQLKKSKIFNPISGTVLAKYAEPNEITAFGKPLYKMANLNEMTLRVYFSETQLASIKVGQDVNVT
;
A
#
# COMPACT_ATOMS: atom_id res chain seq x y z
N MET A 1 45.29 5.41 -83.89
CA MET A 1 45.55 5.31 -82.45
C MET A 1 45.02 6.50 -81.62
N LYS A 2 45.03 7.75 -82.11
CA LYS A 2 44.57 8.93 -81.29
C LYS A 2 43.05 9.02 -81.13
N LYS A 3 42.23 8.45 -82.05
CA LYS A 3 40.77 8.48 -81.96
C LYS A 3 40.20 7.42 -80.99
N SER A 4 40.89 6.30 -80.78
CA SER A 4 40.45 5.24 -79.86
C SER A 4 40.66 5.62 -78.40
N ILE A 5 41.62 6.47 -78.07
CA ILE A 5 41.92 6.97 -76.70
C ILE A 5 40.83 7.95 -76.27
N LEU A 6 40.27 8.74 -77.20
CA LEU A 6 39.18 9.72 -76.89
C LEU A 6 37.88 9.02 -76.50
N TYR A 7 37.55 7.85 -77.08
CA TYR A 7 36.33 7.08 -76.70
C TYR A 7 36.45 6.40 -75.36
N ILE A 8 37.62 5.99 -74.92
CA ILE A 8 37.86 5.40 -73.60
C ILE A 8 37.79 6.44 -72.50
N THR A 9 38.17 7.69 -72.72
CA THR A 9 38.10 8.78 -71.76
C THR A 9 36.65 9.27 -71.51
N VAL A 10 35.78 9.19 -72.55
CA VAL A 10 34.36 9.55 -72.43
C VAL A 10 33.56 8.51 -71.65
N LEU A 11 33.94 7.21 -71.73
CA LEU A 11 33.21 6.14 -70.97
C LEU A 11 33.52 6.15 -69.47
N ALA A 12 34.61 6.75 -69.01
CA ALA A 12 34.99 6.81 -67.58
C ALA A 12 34.22 7.87 -66.76
N ILE A 13 33.42 8.73 -67.41
CA ILE A 13 32.72 9.83 -66.70
C ILE A 13 31.30 9.42 -66.22
N PHE A 14 30.79 8.28 -66.66
CA PHE A 14 29.41 7.80 -66.32
C PHE A 14 29.38 6.84 -65.12
N SER A 15 30.46 6.59 -64.41
CA SER A 15 30.52 5.63 -63.29
C SER A 15 30.50 6.31 -61.94
N CYS A 16 29.61 7.27 -61.71
CA CYS A 16 29.30 7.79 -60.37
C CYS A 16 27.78 7.94 -60.23
N ASN A 17 27.10 6.84 -60.31
CA ASN A 17 25.74 6.79 -59.71
C ASN A 17 25.91 6.34 -58.25
N LYS A 18 26.11 7.27 -57.38
CA LYS A 18 26.06 7.03 -55.95
C LYS A 18 24.56 6.86 -55.62
N ASP A 19 24.14 5.62 -55.41
CA ASP A 19 22.83 5.36 -54.85
C ASP A 19 22.71 6.12 -53.55
N LYS A 20 21.96 7.23 -53.57
CA LYS A 20 21.65 8.02 -52.38
C LYS A 20 20.57 7.32 -51.55
N ASN A 21 20.90 6.15 -51.03
CA ASN A 21 20.19 5.50 -49.93
C ASN A 21 20.99 5.70 -48.62
N GLU A 22 21.60 6.87 -48.46
CA GLU A 22 22.13 7.24 -47.14
C GLU A 22 20.94 7.69 -46.29
N ALA A 23 20.78 7.06 -45.09
CA ALA A 23 19.76 7.47 -44.14
C ALA A 23 20.00 8.94 -43.75
N ASP A 24 18.94 9.75 -43.78
CA ASP A 24 18.99 11.18 -43.41
C ASP A 24 19.40 11.41 -41.96
N ALA A 25 19.11 10.42 -41.09
CA ALA A 25 19.46 10.48 -39.68
C ALA A 25 19.58 9.09 -39.06
N PHE A 26 20.23 9.00 -37.94
CA PHE A 26 20.40 7.77 -37.15
C PHE A 26 19.77 7.98 -35.79
N GLY A 27 19.13 6.93 -35.22
CA GLY A 27 18.48 7.01 -33.94
C GLY A 27 18.33 5.67 -33.27
N ASN A 28 17.87 5.72 -32.04
CA ASN A 28 17.56 4.53 -31.24
C ASN A 28 16.11 4.57 -30.79
N PHE A 29 15.47 3.40 -30.76
CA PHE A 29 14.19 3.24 -30.09
C PHE A 29 14.42 3.11 -28.58
N GLU A 30 13.72 3.94 -27.83
CA GLU A 30 13.76 3.96 -26.37
C GLU A 30 12.35 3.66 -25.84
N ALA A 31 12.26 2.73 -24.90
CA ALA A 31 11.04 2.49 -24.13
C ALA A 31 11.16 3.16 -22.74
N THR A 32 10.03 3.55 -22.16
CA THR A 32 10.03 4.02 -20.77
C THR A 32 10.26 2.84 -19.84
N GLU A 33 11.43 2.81 -19.23
CA GLU A 33 11.82 1.77 -18.27
C GLU A 33 11.35 2.10 -16.86
N ILE A 34 10.81 1.09 -16.17
CA ILE A 34 10.43 1.18 -14.75
C ILE A 34 11.24 0.13 -13.99
N THR A 35 11.91 0.56 -12.94
CA THR A 35 12.58 -0.34 -12.01
C THR A 35 11.69 -0.63 -10.81
N ILE A 36 11.33 -1.88 -10.64
CA ILE A 36 10.55 -2.36 -9.51
C ILE A 36 11.50 -2.71 -8.37
N SER A 37 11.30 -2.04 -7.24
CA SER A 37 12.14 -2.19 -6.05
C SER A 37 11.32 -2.80 -4.90
N SER A 38 12.02 -3.43 -3.95
CA SER A 38 11.42 -4.00 -2.77
C SER A 38 10.80 -2.92 -1.87
N GLU A 39 9.56 -3.14 -1.42
CA GLU A 39 8.89 -2.30 -0.41
C GLU A 39 8.98 -2.89 1.01
N ALA A 40 9.65 -4.05 1.16
CA ALA A 40 9.81 -4.73 2.44
C ALA A 40 11.24 -5.26 2.62
N ASN A 41 11.59 -5.55 3.88
CA ASN A 41 12.86 -6.17 4.25
C ASN A 41 12.62 -7.66 4.53
N GLY A 42 13.49 -8.53 4.04
CA GLY A 42 13.42 -9.96 4.34
C GLY A 42 13.99 -10.83 3.24
N LYS A 43 13.86 -12.14 3.41
CA LYS A 43 14.26 -13.11 2.40
C LYS A 43 13.17 -13.20 1.31
N ILE A 44 13.56 -13.22 0.07
CA ILE A 44 12.66 -13.46 -1.07
C ILE A 44 12.28 -14.95 -1.06
N GLU A 45 11.00 -15.27 -0.80
CA GLU A 45 10.49 -16.65 -0.83
C GLU A 45 10.42 -17.18 -2.25
N PHE A 46 9.87 -16.36 -3.15
CA PHE A 46 9.85 -16.63 -4.58
C PHE A 46 9.85 -15.32 -5.37
N LEU A 47 10.38 -15.39 -6.59
CA LEU A 47 10.33 -14.34 -7.61
C LEU A 47 10.18 -15.05 -8.96
N LYS A 48 8.94 -15.15 -9.45
CA LYS A 48 8.54 -15.92 -10.64
C LYS A 48 8.52 -15.01 -11.87
N LEU A 49 9.68 -14.63 -12.33
CA LEU A 49 9.86 -13.90 -13.58
C LEU A 49 11.27 -14.18 -14.11
N GLU A 50 11.41 -14.12 -15.43
CA GLU A 50 12.69 -14.20 -16.13
C GLU A 50 12.80 -13.05 -17.14
N GLU A 51 14.00 -12.75 -17.57
CA GLU A 51 14.25 -11.75 -18.62
C GLU A 51 13.55 -12.17 -19.93
N GLY A 52 12.80 -11.27 -20.52
CA GLY A 52 11.97 -11.51 -21.69
C GLY A 52 10.52 -11.87 -21.41
N ASP A 53 10.15 -12.16 -20.16
CA ASP A 53 8.75 -12.49 -19.79
C ASP A 53 7.83 -11.30 -20.01
N LEU A 54 6.63 -11.58 -20.56
CA LEU A 54 5.55 -10.61 -20.67
C LEU A 54 4.65 -10.70 -19.43
N LEU A 55 4.68 -9.66 -18.61
CA LEU A 55 3.88 -9.58 -17.40
C LEU A 55 2.67 -8.68 -17.58
N GLN A 56 1.56 -9.05 -16.94
CA GLN A 56 0.37 -8.21 -16.87
C GLN A 56 0.40 -7.31 -15.64
N GLU A 57 -0.29 -6.19 -15.72
CA GLU A 57 -0.51 -5.31 -14.56
C GLU A 57 -1.21 -6.07 -13.42
N ASN A 58 -0.80 -5.79 -12.18
CA ASN A 58 -1.28 -6.42 -10.95
C ASN A 58 -1.02 -7.94 -10.84
N ALA A 59 -0.19 -8.53 -11.69
CA ALA A 59 0.26 -9.92 -11.52
C ALA A 59 1.14 -10.05 -10.28
N LEU A 60 0.87 -11.05 -9.43
CA LEU A 60 1.73 -11.41 -8.30
C LEU A 60 2.96 -12.15 -8.81
N VAL A 61 4.10 -11.50 -8.80
CA VAL A 61 5.36 -12.05 -9.34
C VAL A 61 6.32 -12.54 -8.26
N GLY A 62 6.16 -12.10 -7.02
CA GLY A 62 7.05 -12.50 -5.94
C GLY A 62 6.48 -12.28 -4.55
N GLN A 63 7.17 -12.81 -3.55
CA GLN A 63 6.85 -12.62 -2.14
C GLN A 63 8.12 -12.62 -1.30
N ILE A 64 8.15 -11.74 -0.31
CA ILE A 64 9.17 -11.67 0.73
C ILE A 64 8.62 -12.38 1.97
N ASP A 65 9.47 -13.04 2.74
CA ASP A 65 9.10 -13.77 3.95
C ASP A 65 8.30 -12.90 4.93
N THR A 66 7.12 -13.38 5.28
CA THR A 66 6.17 -12.70 6.14
C THR A 66 5.99 -13.36 7.50
N THR A 67 6.75 -14.42 7.80
CA THR A 67 6.57 -15.24 9.00
C THR A 67 6.60 -14.39 10.27
N GLN A 68 7.59 -13.51 10.41
CA GLN A 68 7.73 -12.66 11.59
C GLN A 68 6.58 -11.64 11.71
N LEU A 69 6.14 -11.06 10.59
CA LEU A 69 5.00 -10.14 10.56
C LEU A 69 3.70 -10.85 10.96
N TYR A 70 3.50 -12.06 10.46
CA TYR A 70 2.35 -12.87 10.81
C TYR A 70 2.31 -13.19 12.31
N LEU A 71 3.43 -13.64 12.90
CA LEU A 71 3.53 -13.94 14.33
C LEU A 71 3.28 -12.68 15.20
N ASN A 72 3.84 -11.53 14.82
CA ASN A 72 3.59 -10.27 15.50
C ASN A 72 2.11 -9.87 15.44
N LYS A 73 1.44 -10.07 14.29
CA LYS A 73 0.00 -9.85 14.16
C LYS A 73 -0.79 -10.75 15.11
N GLN A 74 -0.45 -12.05 15.20
CA GLN A 74 -1.12 -12.98 16.11
C GLN A 74 -0.95 -12.57 17.57
N GLN A 75 0.23 -12.11 17.97
CA GLN A 75 0.50 -11.59 19.31
C GLN A 75 -0.39 -10.36 19.62
N LEU A 76 -0.51 -9.40 18.69
CA LEU A 76 -1.37 -8.23 18.87
C LEU A 76 -2.86 -8.61 18.95
N LEU A 77 -3.32 -9.58 18.16
CA LEU A 77 -4.68 -10.10 18.22
C LEU A 77 -4.96 -10.74 19.60
N ALA A 78 -4.04 -11.53 20.13
CA ALA A 78 -4.15 -12.10 21.47
C ALA A 78 -4.21 -11.01 22.55
N SER A 79 -3.36 -9.99 22.46
CA SER A 79 -3.36 -8.83 23.36
C SER A 79 -4.69 -8.07 23.29
N LYS A 80 -5.20 -7.83 22.08
CA LYS A 80 -6.52 -7.20 21.87
C LYS A 80 -7.64 -7.96 22.57
N ASN A 81 -7.65 -9.29 22.43
CA ASN A 81 -8.66 -10.13 23.09
C ASN A 81 -8.59 -10.04 24.62
N THR A 82 -7.38 -9.99 25.19
CA THR A 82 -7.17 -9.81 26.62
C THR A 82 -7.75 -8.48 27.11
N ILE A 83 -7.51 -7.40 26.37
CA ILE A 83 -8.01 -6.05 26.73
C ILE A 83 -9.53 -6.01 26.55
N TYR A 84 -10.06 -6.63 25.50
CA TYR A 84 -11.51 -6.72 25.30
C TYR A 84 -12.21 -7.45 26.46
N SER A 85 -11.59 -8.49 27.01
CA SER A 85 -12.08 -9.19 28.21
C SER A 85 -12.15 -8.27 29.43
N LYS A 86 -11.21 -7.33 29.60
CA LYS A 86 -11.26 -6.31 30.66
C LYS A 86 -12.47 -5.39 30.49
N SER A 87 -12.77 -4.95 29.25
CA SER A 87 -13.96 -4.15 28.96
C SER A 87 -15.25 -4.90 29.31
N THR A 88 -15.32 -6.17 28.98
CA THR A 88 -16.47 -7.02 29.34
C THR A 88 -16.68 -7.11 30.86
N ASN A 89 -15.60 -7.23 31.64
CA ASN A 89 -15.68 -7.23 33.10
C ASN A 89 -16.20 -5.89 33.65
N VAL A 90 -15.73 -4.75 33.12
CA VAL A 90 -16.22 -3.41 33.50
C VAL A 90 -17.73 -3.28 33.19
N LEU A 91 -18.17 -3.74 32.03
CA LEU A 91 -19.61 -3.75 31.65
C LEU A 91 -20.43 -4.63 32.57
N SER A 92 -19.91 -5.79 33.00
CA SER A 92 -20.57 -6.69 33.95
C SER A 92 -20.73 -6.02 35.32
N GLN A 93 -19.68 -5.34 35.82
CA GLN A 93 -19.78 -4.56 37.08
C GLN A 93 -20.83 -3.44 37.00
N ARG A 94 -20.84 -2.71 35.84
CA ARG A 94 -21.86 -1.68 35.60
C ARG A 94 -23.29 -2.27 35.64
N ASN A 95 -23.50 -3.43 35.04
CA ASN A 95 -24.80 -4.09 35.04
C ASN A 95 -25.25 -4.48 36.44
N VAL A 96 -24.35 -5.00 37.29
CA VAL A 96 -24.66 -5.28 38.70
C VAL A 96 -25.08 -4.01 39.43
N LEU A 97 -24.33 -2.92 39.32
CA LEU A 97 -24.67 -1.64 39.94
C LEU A 97 -25.98 -1.07 39.39
N ASN A 98 -26.29 -1.27 38.12
CA ASN A 98 -27.55 -0.84 37.52
C ASN A 98 -28.78 -1.56 38.14
N GLU A 99 -28.68 -2.88 38.35
CA GLU A 99 -29.77 -3.63 39.04
C GLU A 99 -29.88 -3.24 40.50
N GLN A 100 -28.77 -2.98 41.22
CA GLN A 100 -28.82 -2.45 42.58
C GLN A 100 -29.46 -1.07 42.62
N LEU A 101 -29.11 -0.17 41.69
CA LEU A 101 -29.72 1.16 41.60
C LEU A 101 -31.23 1.06 41.33
N LYS A 102 -31.66 0.20 40.41
CA LYS A 102 -33.09 -0.04 40.09
C LYS A 102 -33.86 -0.49 41.30
N THR A 103 -33.35 -1.45 42.06
CA THR A 103 -33.99 -1.93 43.31
C THR A 103 -34.06 -0.82 44.36
N THR A 104 -32.97 -0.05 44.52
CA THR A 104 -32.91 1.06 45.48
C THR A 104 -33.87 2.21 45.10
N LEU A 105 -34.07 2.48 43.80
CA LEU A 105 -35.04 3.48 43.32
C LEU A 105 -36.48 3.06 43.63
N ILE A 106 -36.81 1.77 43.56
CA ILE A 106 -38.13 1.25 43.97
C ILE A 106 -38.33 1.48 45.46
N GLU A 107 -37.31 1.18 46.28
CA GLU A 107 -37.35 1.41 47.73
C GLU A 107 -37.47 2.91 48.06
N GLN A 108 -36.71 3.77 47.36
CA GLN A 108 -36.79 5.22 47.51
C GLN A 108 -38.23 5.72 47.29
N LYS A 109 -38.85 5.27 46.19
CA LYS A 109 -40.26 5.65 45.90
C LYS A 109 -41.21 5.19 46.98
N ARG A 110 -41.03 3.95 47.49
CA ARG A 110 -41.85 3.43 48.60
C ARG A 110 -41.70 4.27 49.86
N ILE A 111 -40.51 4.58 50.31
CA ILE A 111 -40.25 5.39 51.50
C ILE A 111 -40.77 6.83 51.32
N GLN A 112 -40.64 7.42 50.14
CA GLN A 112 -41.17 8.75 49.84
C GLN A 112 -42.71 8.79 49.95
N ASN A 113 -43.42 7.77 49.46
CA ASN A 113 -44.86 7.65 49.57
C ASN A 113 -45.28 7.49 51.04
N MET A 114 -44.59 6.64 51.81
CA MET A 114 -44.84 6.47 53.25
C MET A 114 -44.59 7.75 54.05
N PHE A 115 -43.57 8.53 53.66
CA PHE A 115 -43.29 9.82 54.27
C PHE A 115 -44.40 10.85 54.00
N ALA A 116 -44.94 10.89 52.79
CA ALA A 116 -46.11 11.72 52.46
C ALA A 116 -47.34 11.37 53.27
N GLU A 117 -47.48 10.10 53.64
CA GLU A 117 -48.59 9.59 54.51
C GLU A 117 -48.26 9.65 56.00
N SER A 118 -47.16 10.34 56.41
CA SER A 118 -46.61 10.42 57.76
C SER A 118 -46.24 9.07 58.40
N ALA A 119 -46.06 8.02 57.61
CA ALA A 119 -45.67 6.68 58.02
C ALA A 119 -44.16 6.38 57.96
N ALA A 120 -43.36 7.35 57.53
CA ALA A 120 -41.90 7.25 57.53
C ALA A 120 -41.27 8.54 58.13
N THR A 121 -40.05 8.45 58.60
CA THR A 121 -39.27 9.59 59.13
C THR A 121 -38.41 10.26 58.02
N LYS A 122 -38.13 11.56 58.20
CA LYS A 122 -37.20 12.28 57.32
C LYS A 122 -35.83 11.61 57.27
N ARG A 123 -35.32 11.07 58.36
CA ARG A 123 -34.08 10.32 58.40
C ARG A 123 -34.08 9.13 57.43
N GLN A 124 -35.20 8.39 57.33
CA GLN A 124 -35.29 7.27 56.38
C GLN A 124 -35.31 7.73 54.92
N VAL A 125 -35.94 8.88 54.62
CA VAL A 125 -35.88 9.49 53.27
C VAL A 125 -34.44 9.94 52.96
N ASP A 126 -33.77 10.59 53.88
CA ASP A 126 -32.40 11.06 53.65
C ASP A 126 -31.43 9.87 53.47
N GLU A 127 -31.61 8.78 54.20
CA GLU A 127 -30.81 7.56 54.10
C GLU A 127 -30.97 6.89 52.72
N VAL A 128 -32.19 6.71 52.20
CA VAL A 128 -32.38 6.09 50.90
C VAL A 128 -31.91 7.00 49.77
N ASN A 129 -32.07 8.32 49.88
CA ASN A 129 -31.53 9.29 48.93
C ASN A 129 -30.00 9.21 48.88
N GLY A 130 -29.35 9.09 50.04
CA GLY A 130 -27.90 8.88 50.13
C GLY A 130 -27.47 7.61 49.44
N LYS A 131 -28.16 6.47 49.64
CA LYS A 131 -27.87 5.20 48.95
C LYS A 131 -27.96 5.34 47.41
N VAL A 132 -29.02 5.99 46.91
CA VAL A 132 -29.17 6.27 45.48
C VAL A 132 -28.03 7.12 44.93
N SER A 133 -27.63 8.16 45.65
CA SER A 133 -26.51 9.03 45.26
C SER A 133 -25.19 8.27 45.18
N VAL A 134 -24.90 7.42 46.18
CA VAL A 134 -23.69 6.59 46.22
C VAL A 134 -23.66 5.63 45.01
N LEU A 135 -24.74 4.93 44.74
CA LEU A 135 -24.82 4.00 43.61
C LEU A 135 -24.62 4.70 42.25
N LYS A 136 -25.22 5.88 42.06
CA LYS A 136 -25.02 6.69 40.88
C LYS A 136 -23.53 7.08 40.71
N GLN A 137 -22.89 7.49 41.78
CA GLN A 137 -21.46 7.86 41.77
C GLN A 137 -20.56 6.64 41.47
N GLN A 138 -20.89 5.47 42.02
CA GLN A 138 -20.18 4.22 41.71
C GLN A 138 -20.35 3.83 40.25
N MET A 139 -21.55 3.94 39.67
CA MET A 139 -21.76 3.70 38.23
C MET A 139 -20.93 4.65 37.38
N GLN A 140 -20.93 5.92 37.69
CA GLN A 140 -20.10 6.93 36.99
C GLN A 140 -18.62 6.56 37.03
N SER A 141 -18.12 6.13 38.22
CA SER A 141 -16.71 5.70 38.37
C SER A 141 -16.41 4.48 37.51
N VAL A 142 -17.30 3.49 37.42
CA VAL A 142 -17.10 2.31 36.57
C VAL A 142 -17.19 2.68 35.09
N GLU A 143 -18.07 3.56 34.68
CA GLU A 143 -18.19 4.02 33.29
C GLU A 143 -16.90 4.72 32.81
N THR A 144 -16.28 5.56 33.68
CA THR A 144 -15.01 6.23 33.34
C THR A 144 -13.84 5.27 33.16
N GLN A 145 -13.87 4.07 33.77
CA GLN A 145 -12.82 3.05 33.60
C GLN A 145 -12.85 2.39 32.19
N ASN A 146 -13.95 2.47 31.48
CA ASN A 146 -14.07 1.83 30.16
C ASN A 146 -13.38 2.66 29.05
N ALA A 147 -13.34 3.98 29.16
CA ALA A 147 -12.77 4.85 28.13
C ALA A 147 -11.27 4.57 27.84
N PRO A 148 -10.39 4.43 28.85
CA PRO A 148 -8.99 4.04 28.63
C PRO A 148 -8.86 2.69 27.91
N ILE A 149 -9.69 1.70 28.28
CA ILE A 149 -9.68 0.36 27.70
C ILE A 149 -10.05 0.43 26.21
N ILE A 150 -11.08 1.20 25.84
CA ILE A 150 -11.44 1.42 24.44
C ILE A 150 -10.31 2.07 23.66
N ASN A 151 -9.61 3.05 24.24
CA ASN A 151 -8.48 3.71 23.60
C ASN A 151 -7.29 2.77 23.41
N GLU A 152 -7.03 1.88 24.37
CA GLU A 152 -6.02 0.84 24.27
C GLU A 152 -6.32 -0.15 23.12
N VAL A 153 -7.59 -0.58 22.98
CA VAL A 153 -8.02 -1.42 21.85
C VAL A 153 -7.78 -0.70 20.52
N LYS A 154 -8.16 0.57 20.40
CA LYS A 154 -7.91 1.37 19.18
C LYS A 154 -6.42 1.47 18.85
N SER A 155 -5.57 1.64 19.87
CA SER A 155 -4.12 1.68 19.66
C SER A 155 -3.58 0.37 19.09
N ILE A 156 -4.08 -0.78 19.57
CA ILE A 156 -3.71 -2.08 19.02
C ILE A 156 -4.25 -2.26 17.60
N ASP A 157 -5.45 -1.78 17.30
CA ASP A 157 -6.01 -1.85 15.95
C ASP A 157 -5.13 -1.11 14.94
N VAL A 158 -4.64 0.08 15.29
CA VAL A 158 -3.69 0.82 14.45
C VAL A 158 -2.38 0.04 14.24
N GLN A 159 -1.89 -0.65 15.28
CA GLN A 159 -0.69 -1.50 15.14
C GLN A 159 -0.93 -2.70 14.21
N ILE A 160 -2.11 -3.32 14.28
CA ILE A 160 -2.51 -4.40 13.38
C ILE A 160 -2.63 -3.90 11.94
N GLU A 161 -3.19 -2.71 11.71
CA GLU A 161 -3.27 -2.09 10.39
C GLU A 161 -1.87 -1.83 9.80
N LYS A 162 -0.94 -1.34 10.63
CA LYS A 162 0.46 -1.17 10.21
C LYS A 162 1.09 -2.49 9.75
N ILE A 163 0.86 -3.58 10.49
CA ILE A 163 1.37 -4.90 10.08
C ILE A 163 0.67 -5.38 8.80
N ASN A 164 -0.63 -5.13 8.64
CA ASN A 164 -1.35 -5.48 7.41
C ASN A 164 -0.78 -4.74 6.19
N ASP A 165 -0.42 -3.47 6.32
CA ASP A 165 0.26 -2.71 5.26
C ASP A 165 1.63 -3.33 4.93
N GLN A 166 2.42 -3.69 5.94
CA GLN A 166 3.71 -4.37 5.75
C GLN A 166 3.56 -5.73 5.06
N LEU A 167 2.53 -6.52 5.44
CA LEU A 167 2.20 -7.79 4.79
C LEU A 167 1.79 -7.61 3.33
N LYS A 168 1.08 -6.52 3.01
CA LYS A 168 0.73 -6.17 1.63
C LYS A 168 1.98 -5.82 0.83
N LYS A 169 2.87 -5.00 1.38
CA LYS A 169 4.15 -4.59 0.75
C LYS A 169 5.16 -5.71 0.61
N SER A 170 5.01 -6.80 1.37
CA SER A 170 5.83 -8.00 1.19
C SER A 170 5.46 -8.82 -0.06
N LYS A 171 4.31 -8.56 -0.67
CA LYS A 171 3.92 -9.14 -1.96
C LYS A 171 4.38 -8.24 -3.08
N ILE A 172 5.05 -8.81 -4.06
CA ILE A 172 5.59 -8.07 -5.21
C ILE A 172 4.59 -8.20 -6.35
N PHE A 173 3.85 -7.11 -6.60
CA PHE A 173 2.94 -7.02 -7.73
C PHE A 173 3.57 -6.22 -8.85
N ASN A 174 3.30 -6.65 -10.08
CA ASN A 174 3.75 -5.96 -11.27
C ASN A 174 2.91 -4.68 -11.50
N PRO A 175 3.52 -3.48 -11.60
CA PRO A 175 2.76 -2.22 -11.63
C PRO A 175 2.18 -1.86 -12.99
N ILE A 176 2.70 -2.40 -14.09
CA ILE A 176 2.26 -2.14 -15.47
C ILE A 176 2.30 -3.42 -16.31
N SER A 177 1.59 -3.46 -17.43
CA SER A 177 1.79 -4.50 -18.44
C SER A 177 3.03 -4.19 -19.28
N GLY A 178 3.90 -5.19 -19.49
CA GLY A 178 5.14 -5.00 -20.25
C GLY A 178 6.09 -6.19 -20.17
N THR A 179 7.26 -6.03 -20.75
CA THR A 179 8.31 -7.05 -20.82
C THR A 179 9.39 -6.81 -19.77
N VAL A 180 9.84 -7.86 -19.11
CA VAL A 180 10.96 -7.83 -18.16
C VAL A 180 12.27 -7.64 -18.95
N LEU A 181 13.00 -6.58 -18.66
CA LEU A 181 14.26 -6.26 -19.33
C LEU A 181 15.48 -6.80 -18.59
N ALA A 182 15.45 -6.79 -17.26
CA ALA A 182 16.52 -7.27 -16.42
C ALA A 182 16.00 -7.74 -15.06
N LYS A 183 16.59 -8.81 -14.52
CA LYS A 183 16.33 -9.36 -13.20
C LYS A 183 17.53 -9.09 -12.30
N TYR A 184 17.32 -8.47 -11.14
CA TYR A 184 18.38 -8.05 -10.22
C TYR A 184 18.44 -8.84 -8.91
N ALA A 185 17.44 -9.67 -8.64
CA ALA A 185 17.35 -10.43 -7.41
C ALA A 185 16.83 -11.85 -7.67
N GLU A 186 17.29 -12.78 -6.84
CA GLU A 186 16.92 -14.19 -6.95
C GLU A 186 16.17 -14.69 -5.71
N PRO A 187 15.35 -15.74 -5.85
CA PRO A 187 14.75 -16.42 -4.69
C PRO A 187 15.84 -16.84 -3.69
N ASN A 188 15.50 -16.75 -2.41
CA ASN A 188 16.38 -16.99 -1.26
C ASN A 188 17.41 -15.89 -0.95
N GLU A 189 17.55 -14.84 -1.76
CA GLU A 189 18.33 -13.67 -1.37
C GLU A 189 17.62 -12.82 -0.32
N ILE A 190 18.41 -12.08 0.44
CA ILE A 190 17.90 -11.06 1.37
C ILE A 190 17.77 -9.73 0.62
N THR A 191 16.59 -9.15 0.67
CA THR A 191 16.31 -7.83 0.12
C THR A 191 16.01 -6.82 1.23
N ALA A 192 16.12 -5.54 0.88
CA ALA A 192 15.81 -4.42 1.76
C ALA A 192 14.95 -3.39 1.01
N PHE A 193 14.26 -2.54 1.77
CA PHE A 193 13.47 -1.44 1.20
C PHE A 193 14.30 -0.61 0.22
N GLY A 194 13.76 -0.41 -0.99
CA GLY A 194 14.40 0.32 -2.09
C GLY A 194 15.41 -0.48 -2.94
N LYS A 195 15.77 -1.74 -2.56
CA LYS A 195 16.64 -2.58 -3.39
C LYS A 195 15.94 -2.97 -4.69
N PRO A 196 16.51 -2.72 -5.89
CA PRO A 196 15.95 -3.14 -7.17
C PRO A 196 15.75 -4.66 -7.22
N LEU A 197 14.61 -5.09 -7.74
CA LEU A 197 14.26 -6.50 -7.94
C LEU A 197 14.30 -6.88 -9.41
N TYR A 198 13.69 -6.08 -10.26
CA TYR A 198 13.71 -6.25 -11.71
C TYR A 198 13.38 -4.93 -12.40
N LYS A 199 13.67 -4.88 -13.71
CA LYS A 199 13.36 -3.75 -14.59
C LYS A 199 12.45 -4.22 -15.71
N MET A 200 11.49 -3.40 -16.10
CA MET A 200 10.57 -3.69 -17.20
C MET A 200 10.23 -2.45 -18.01
N ALA A 201 9.70 -2.67 -19.21
CA ALA A 201 9.18 -1.60 -20.07
C ALA A 201 7.97 -2.08 -20.87
N ASN A 202 7.09 -1.16 -21.23
CA ASN A 202 6.08 -1.40 -22.26
C ASN A 202 6.71 -1.20 -23.65
N LEU A 203 6.99 -2.32 -24.33
CA LEU A 203 7.61 -2.30 -25.66
C LEU A 203 6.60 -2.04 -26.80
N ASN A 204 5.28 -1.95 -26.48
CA ASN A 204 4.28 -1.59 -27.48
C ASN A 204 4.27 -0.09 -27.81
N GLU A 205 4.82 0.72 -26.92
CA GLU A 205 4.97 2.15 -27.10
C GLU A 205 6.46 2.52 -26.94
N MET A 206 7.10 2.85 -28.07
CA MET A 206 8.50 3.22 -28.11
C MET A 206 8.67 4.63 -28.67
N THR A 207 9.60 5.37 -28.12
CA THR A 207 10.00 6.67 -28.64
C THR A 207 11.26 6.52 -29.49
N LEU A 208 11.20 6.92 -30.74
CA LEU A 208 12.38 6.99 -31.61
C LEU A 208 13.11 8.31 -31.34
N ARG A 209 14.31 8.23 -30.78
CA ARG A 209 15.20 9.37 -30.59
C ARG A 209 16.20 9.44 -31.74
N VAL A 210 16.10 10.49 -32.56
CA VAL A 210 16.87 10.64 -33.78
C VAL A 210 17.80 11.82 -33.65
N TYR A 211 19.00 11.68 -34.17
CA TYR A 211 20.03 12.72 -34.18
C TYR A 211 20.25 13.22 -35.61
N PHE A 212 20.10 14.51 -35.82
CA PHE A 212 20.27 15.19 -37.08
C PHE A 212 21.53 16.05 -37.05
N SER A 213 22.18 16.22 -38.21
CA SER A 213 23.26 17.17 -38.36
C SER A 213 22.75 18.62 -38.37
N GLU A 214 23.60 19.57 -38.03
CA GLU A 214 23.26 21.00 -38.02
C GLU A 214 22.73 21.47 -39.38
N THR A 215 23.27 20.96 -40.47
CA THR A 215 22.88 21.32 -41.85
C THR A 215 21.49 20.82 -42.24
N GLN A 216 20.99 19.75 -41.61
CA GLN A 216 19.67 19.16 -41.84
C GLN A 216 18.57 19.83 -41.03
N LEU A 217 18.91 20.49 -39.91
CA LEU A 217 17.97 21.06 -38.98
C LEU A 217 17.01 22.08 -39.62
N ALA A 218 17.51 22.84 -40.62
CA ALA A 218 16.71 23.83 -41.33
C ALA A 218 15.59 23.23 -42.20
N SER A 219 15.68 21.95 -42.56
CA SER A 219 14.71 21.23 -43.40
C SER A 219 13.68 20.44 -42.62
N ILE A 220 13.87 20.25 -41.32
CA ILE A 220 12.99 19.45 -40.43
C ILE A 220 11.85 20.30 -39.89
N LYS A 221 10.63 19.77 -39.93
CA LYS A 221 9.42 20.43 -39.44
C LYS A 221 8.66 19.49 -38.49
N VAL A 222 8.04 20.06 -37.48
CA VAL A 222 7.15 19.34 -36.58
C VAL A 222 5.92 18.83 -37.38
N GLY A 223 5.61 17.55 -37.26
CA GLY A 223 4.51 16.89 -37.99
C GLY A 223 4.93 16.34 -39.36
N GLN A 224 6.21 16.32 -39.70
CA GLN A 224 6.72 15.68 -40.92
C GLN A 224 6.68 14.16 -40.79
N ASP A 225 6.31 13.48 -41.88
CA ASP A 225 6.36 12.02 -41.97
C ASP A 225 7.80 11.53 -41.97
N VAL A 226 8.05 10.42 -41.26
CA VAL A 226 9.36 9.79 -41.12
C VAL A 226 9.24 8.33 -41.57
N ASN A 227 10.10 7.93 -42.49
CA ASN A 227 10.26 6.52 -42.86
C ASN A 227 11.41 5.92 -42.06
N VAL A 228 11.12 4.80 -41.39
CA VAL A 228 12.09 4.04 -40.60
C VAL A 228 12.42 2.75 -41.35
N THR A 229 13.72 2.51 -41.60
CA THR A 229 14.21 1.32 -42.30
C THR A 229 15.17 0.54 -41.42
#